data_0f7a22825b15d209882c84adee4bbae0
#
_entry.id   0f7a22825b15d209882c84adee4bbae0
#
_cell.length_a   1.000
_cell.length_b   1.000
_cell.length_c   1.000
_cell.angle_alpha   90.00
_cell.angle_beta   90.00
_cell.angle_gamma   90.00
#
_symmetry.space_group_name_H-M   'P 1'
#
loop_
_entity.id
_entity.type
_entity.pdbx_description
1 polymer ?
#
loop_
_entity_poly.entity_id
_entity_poly.type
_entity_poly.pdbx_seq_one_letter_code
_entity_poly.pdbx_strand_id
1 'polypeptide(L)'
;MGKWVIPPEGGHMERPTGIYYQTMTGHQIAERLKKNDVIIIPIGSTENHGPNACPGEDTFLVTRLAEQIAQATGCTVAEPVWYGSHPYHHLGMPGTIVVPEADLAAYLRAIFAGFWNSGFRKMILLNGHGQDYVLPLAIHQFAKKYQVPSIIVAVNWWFIIPEHIRDKAHGGPFETPFVHGDEVETSFSMALFPEMIDQRYAVKTTPMKIFPEGHINKSGSAYHSESPIDFWLQVGASAIEVVSTPEGVVGDATLADPEKARPGCYAIMDYVEKLINDILKMYPAGKLPPIEATTMRKREDIEAVIKGPLNGGTHIYTLAYPT
;
A
#
# COMPACT_ATOMS: atom_id res chain seq x y z
N MET A 1 8.22 -43.75 -6.85
CA MET A 1 7.56 -42.41 -6.75
C MET A 1 8.35 -41.46 -7.62
N GLY A 2 7.69 -40.59 -8.39
CA GLY A 2 8.35 -39.59 -9.21
C GLY A 2 9.08 -38.57 -8.34
N LYS A 3 10.11 -37.92 -8.88
CA LYS A 3 10.86 -36.82 -8.21
C LYS A 3 9.96 -35.63 -7.80
N TRP A 4 8.84 -35.47 -8.47
CA TRP A 4 7.91 -34.37 -8.30
C TRP A 4 6.55 -34.86 -7.83
N VAL A 5 5.94 -34.12 -6.88
CA VAL A 5 4.54 -34.32 -6.45
C VAL A 5 3.69 -33.29 -7.16
N ILE A 6 2.62 -33.72 -7.85
CA ILE A 6 1.71 -32.83 -8.57
C ILE A 6 0.27 -33.23 -8.22
N PRO A 7 -0.53 -32.33 -7.66
CA PRO A 7 -0.15 -30.99 -7.21
C PRO A 7 0.83 -31.02 -6.03
N PRO A 8 1.71 -30.02 -5.90
CA PRO A 8 2.60 -29.94 -4.75
C PRO A 8 1.80 -29.69 -3.47
N GLU A 9 2.25 -30.27 -2.37
CA GLU A 9 1.67 -30.01 -1.05
C GLU A 9 2.22 -28.68 -0.52
N GLY A 10 1.31 -27.77 -0.13
CA GLY A 10 1.64 -26.49 0.50
C GLY A 10 2.16 -25.40 -0.46
N GLY A 11 2.51 -24.27 0.11
CA GLY A 11 3.09 -23.11 -0.58
C GLY A 11 2.10 -21.99 -0.88
N HIS A 12 2.56 -20.98 -1.63
CA HIS A 12 1.79 -19.77 -1.93
C HIS A 12 0.53 -20.00 -2.77
N MET A 13 0.37 -21.17 -3.36
CA MET A 13 -0.84 -21.55 -4.11
C MET A 13 -2.02 -21.94 -3.21
N GLU A 14 -1.80 -22.11 -1.91
CA GLU A 14 -2.86 -22.38 -0.91
C GLU A 14 -3.61 -21.13 -0.44
N ARG A 15 -3.52 -20.07 -1.19
CA ARG A 15 -4.23 -18.84 -0.88
C ARG A 15 -5.74 -19.02 -0.93
N PRO A 16 -6.50 -18.23 -0.12
CA PRO A 16 -7.94 -18.29 -0.14
C PRO A 16 -8.50 -18.12 -1.55
N THR A 17 -9.16 -19.15 -2.08
CA THR A 17 -9.83 -19.06 -3.38
C THR A 17 -11.02 -18.11 -3.33
N GLY A 18 -11.28 -17.37 -4.40
CA GLY A 18 -12.40 -16.44 -4.49
C GLY A 18 -12.18 -15.10 -3.81
N ILE A 19 -10.99 -14.83 -3.27
CA ILE A 19 -10.56 -13.52 -2.78
C ILE A 19 -9.60 -12.88 -3.77
N TYR A 20 -8.55 -13.60 -4.16
CA TYR A 20 -7.55 -13.09 -5.08
C TYR A 20 -8.01 -13.15 -6.53
N TYR A 21 -7.76 -12.05 -7.25
CA TYR A 21 -8.04 -11.97 -8.69
C TYR A 21 -7.39 -13.12 -9.46
N GLN A 22 -6.13 -13.42 -9.15
CA GLN A 22 -5.32 -14.43 -9.84
C GLN A 22 -5.76 -15.86 -9.55
N THR A 23 -6.53 -16.11 -8.51
CA THR A 23 -7.05 -17.45 -8.15
C THR A 23 -8.48 -17.67 -8.60
N MET A 24 -9.13 -16.68 -9.19
CA MET A 24 -10.49 -16.79 -9.72
C MET A 24 -10.48 -17.11 -11.21
N THR A 25 -11.42 -17.96 -11.63
CA THR A 25 -11.70 -18.14 -13.06
C THR A 25 -12.35 -16.90 -13.67
N GLY A 26 -12.27 -16.73 -14.99
CA GLY A 26 -12.94 -15.62 -15.67
C GLY A 26 -14.45 -15.54 -15.40
N HIS A 27 -15.11 -16.69 -15.23
CA HIS A 27 -16.52 -16.73 -14.83
C HIS A 27 -16.73 -16.18 -13.42
N GLN A 28 -15.90 -16.58 -12.46
CA GLN A 28 -15.96 -16.08 -11.07
C GLN A 28 -15.73 -14.57 -11.00
N ILE A 29 -14.78 -14.06 -11.79
CA ILE A 29 -14.55 -12.60 -11.90
C ILE A 29 -15.78 -11.90 -12.45
N ALA A 30 -16.39 -12.41 -13.53
CA ALA A 30 -17.59 -11.83 -14.12
C ALA A 30 -18.77 -11.79 -13.13
N GLU A 31 -18.97 -12.85 -12.36
CA GLU A 31 -20.02 -12.90 -11.33
C GLU A 31 -19.72 -11.96 -10.13
N ARG A 32 -18.42 -11.83 -9.77
CA ARG A 32 -17.98 -10.90 -8.74
C ARG A 32 -18.28 -9.45 -9.13
N LEU A 33 -17.92 -9.05 -10.34
CA LEU A 33 -18.10 -7.70 -10.85
C LEU A 33 -19.56 -7.24 -10.90
N LYS A 34 -20.53 -8.16 -11.01
CA LYS A 34 -21.96 -7.84 -10.92
C LYS A 34 -22.37 -7.37 -9.53
N LYS A 35 -21.63 -7.77 -8.49
CA LYS A 35 -21.96 -7.50 -7.08
C LYS A 35 -21.02 -6.47 -6.47
N ASN A 36 -19.74 -6.55 -6.80
CA ASN A 36 -18.70 -5.74 -6.22
C ASN A 36 -17.56 -5.54 -7.23
N ASP A 37 -17.37 -4.32 -7.73
CA ASP A 37 -16.33 -3.93 -8.65
C ASP A 37 -15.17 -3.18 -7.97
N VAL A 38 -15.04 -3.37 -6.65
CA VAL A 38 -13.89 -2.89 -5.87
C VAL A 38 -12.78 -3.93 -5.89
N ILE A 39 -11.56 -3.48 -6.09
CA ILE A 39 -10.35 -4.27 -5.90
C ILE A 39 -9.38 -3.56 -4.98
N ILE A 40 -8.88 -4.27 -3.96
CA ILE A 40 -7.76 -3.80 -3.14
C ILE A 40 -6.47 -4.25 -3.82
N ILE A 41 -5.54 -3.33 -3.94
CA ILE A 41 -4.18 -3.57 -4.44
C ILE A 41 -3.24 -3.35 -3.26
N PRO A 42 -2.81 -4.42 -2.56
CA PRO A 42 -1.79 -4.29 -1.53
C PRO A 42 -0.46 -3.86 -2.16
N ILE A 43 0.15 -2.83 -1.61
CA ILE A 43 1.43 -2.30 -2.10
C ILE A 43 2.37 -2.17 -0.93
N GLY A 44 3.46 -2.89 -0.98
CA GLY A 44 4.55 -2.80 -0.01
C GLY A 44 5.88 -2.58 -0.69
N SER A 45 6.92 -3.07 -0.06
CA SER A 45 8.25 -3.15 -0.64
C SER A 45 8.97 -4.42 -0.20
N THR A 46 10.13 -4.66 -0.79
CA THR A 46 11.12 -5.59 -0.28
C THR A 46 12.26 -4.75 0.28
N GLU A 47 12.30 -4.62 1.58
CA GLU A 47 13.12 -3.65 2.30
C GLU A 47 13.74 -4.27 3.55
N ASN A 48 14.93 -3.81 3.92
CA ASN A 48 15.56 -4.20 5.18
C ASN A 48 14.79 -3.61 6.37
N HIS A 49 14.30 -4.46 7.27
CA HIS A 49 13.64 -4.10 8.53
C HIS A 49 14.43 -4.61 9.74
N GLY A 50 15.75 -4.62 9.61
CA GLY A 50 16.63 -5.11 10.67
C GLY A 50 16.86 -6.63 10.64
N PRO A 51 17.67 -7.12 11.57
CA PRO A 51 18.06 -8.52 11.60
C PRO A 51 16.96 -9.46 12.14
N ASN A 52 15.91 -8.92 12.71
CA ASN A 52 14.81 -9.66 13.35
C ASN A 52 13.59 -9.85 12.47
N ALA A 53 13.47 -9.10 11.36
CA ALA A 53 12.29 -9.10 10.51
C ALA A 53 12.60 -9.54 9.07
N CYS A 54 11.57 -10.04 8.37
CA CYS A 54 11.71 -10.42 6.97
C CYS A 54 11.67 -9.19 6.05
N PRO A 55 12.40 -9.20 4.91
CA PRO A 55 12.39 -8.06 4.00
C PRO A 55 11.04 -7.77 3.32
N GLY A 56 10.08 -8.67 3.43
CA GLY A 56 8.73 -8.50 2.86
C GLY A 56 7.73 -7.90 3.84
N GLU A 57 8.16 -7.36 4.96
CA GLU A 57 7.33 -6.88 6.07
C GLU A 57 6.18 -5.99 5.60
N ASP A 58 6.48 -4.90 4.91
CA ASP A 58 5.50 -3.95 4.36
C ASP A 58 4.39 -4.62 3.56
N THR A 59 4.80 -5.57 2.72
CA THR A 59 3.87 -6.26 1.82
C THR A 59 3.00 -7.25 2.57
N PHE A 60 3.57 -8.02 3.49
CA PHE A 60 2.80 -8.97 4.31
C PHE A 60 1.79 -8.24 5.18
N LEU A 61 2.17 -7.12 5.80
CA LEU A 61 1.29 -6.33 6.66
C LEU A 61 -0.01 -5.98 5.92
N VAL A 62 0.09 -5.28 4.81
CA VAL A 62 -1.10 -4.83 4.06
C VAL A 62 -1.83 -5.97 3.37
N THR A 63 -1.14 -7.04 2.99
CA THR A 63 -1.78 -8.21 2.39
C THR A 63 -2.65 -8.96 3.39
N ARG A 64 -2.15 -9.21 4.60
CA ARG A 64 -2.92 -9.88 5.67
C ARG A 64 -4.18 -9.09 6.05
N LEU A 65 -4.07 -7.77 6.12
CA LEU A 65 -5.22 -6.89 6.35
C LEU A 65 -6.21 -6.95 5.18
N ALA A 66 -5.73 -6.85 3.94
CA ALA A 66 -6.58 -6.90 2.74
C ALA A 66 -7.35 -8.21 2.61
N GLU A 67 -6.77 -9.35 3.00
CA GLU A 67 -7.43 -10.66 3.01
C GLU A 67 -8.66 -10.66 3.92
N GLN A 68 -8.52 -10.15 5.14
CA GLN A 68 -9.62 -10.08 6.11
C GLN A 68 -10.72 -9.13 5.64
N ILE A 69 -10.33 -7.97 5.12
CA ILE A 69 -11.26 -6.98 4.56
C ILE A 69 -12.05 -7.56 3.38
N ALA A 70 -11.37 -8.30 2.49
CA ALA A 70 -12.03 -8.93 1.35
C ALA A 70 -13.02 -10.03 1.77
N GLN A 71 -12.72 -10.79 2.80
CA GLN A 71 -13.65 -11.77 3.37
C GLN A 71 -14.90 -11.10 3.92
N ALA A 72 -14.76 -9.96 4.59
CA ALA A 72 -15.88 -9.22 5.18
C ALA A 72 -16.74 -8.50 4.11
N THR A 73 -16.11 -7.91 3.09
CA THR A 73 -16.81 -7.04 2.12
C THR A 73 -17.18 -7.73 0.82
N GLY A 74 -16.60 -8.90 0.53
CA GLY A 74 -16.72 -9.55 -0.76
C GLY A 74 -16.03 -8.81 -1.91
N CYS A 75 -15.11 -7.87 -1.64
CA CYS A 75 -14.28 -7.27 -2.68
C CYS A 75 -13.19 -8.25 -3.16
N THR A 76 -12.42 -7.85 -4.15
CA THR A 76 -11.31 -8.62 -4.72
C THR A 76 -9.99 -8.09 -4.19
N VAL A 77 -9.00 -8.96 -4.00
CA VAL A 77 -7.61 -8.59 -3.70
C VAL A 77 -6.75 -8.89 -4.93
N ALA A 78 -5.95 -7.94 -5.36
CA ALA A 78 -4.91 -8.15 -6.35
C ALA A 78 -3.71 -8.91 -5.75
N GLU A 79 -2.88 -9.52 -6.59
CA GLU A 79 -1.55 -9.92 -6.13
C GLU A 79 -0.79 -8.70 -5.63
N PRO A 80 -0.10 -8.80 -4.50
CA PRO A 80 0.64 -7.67 -3.94
C PRO A 80 1.75 -7.15 -4.85
N VAL A 81 2.00 -5.87 -4.78
CA VAL A 81 3.21 -5.26 -5.36
C VAL A 81 4.33 -5.41 -4.33
N TRP A 82 5.28 -6.30 -4.65
CA TRP A 82 6.36 -6.70 -3.74
C TRP A 82 7.58 -5.79 -3.77
N TYR A 83 7.86 -5.16 -4.91
CA TYR A 83 9.02 -4.33 -5.09
C TYR A 83 8.59 -2.88 -5.20
N GLY A 84 9.03 -2.08 -4.24
CA GLY A 84 8.67 -0.68 -4.10
C GLY A 84 9.80 0.28 -4.46
N SER A 85 9.47 1.55 -4.42
CA SER A 85 10.43 2.65 -4.48
C SER A 85 10.77 3.07 -3.06
N HIS A 86 12.03 3.37 -2.82
CA HIS A 86 12.52 3.67 -1.47
C HIS A 86 13.02 5.11 -1.38
N PRO A 87 12.86 5.74 -0.21
CA PRO A 87 13.66 6.92 0.11
C PRO A 87 15.15 6.59 0.00
N TYR A 88 15.99 7.59 -0.21
CA TYR A 88 17.42 7.42 -0.45
C TYR A 88 18.19 6.70 0.68
N HIS A 89 17.64 6.65 1.87
CA HIS A 89 18.32 6.15 3.07
C HIS A 89 18.49 4.62 3.11
N HIS A 90 17.68 3.84 2.43
CA HIS A 90 17.81 2.37 2.36
C HIS A 90 18.59 1.87 1.15
N LEU A 91 19.08 2.76 0.31
CA LEU A 91 19.84 2.37 -0.86
C LEU A 91 21.12 1.61 -0.47
N GLY A 92 21.26 0.39 -0.99
CA GLY A 92 22.44 -0.45 -0.75
C GLY A 92 22.39 -1.32 0.51
N MET A 93 21.33 -1.28 1.31
CA MET A 93 21.16 -2.20 2.42
C MET A 93 20.87 -3.62 1.94
N PRO A 94 21.48 -4.67 2.53
CA PRO A 94 21.11 -6.06 2.24
C PRO A 94 19.62 -6.31 2.54
N GLY A 95 18.92 -6.98 1.62
CA GLY A 95 17.48 -7.24 1.74
C GLY A 95 16.61 -6.18 1.06
N THR A 96 17.15 -5.03 0.70
CA THR A 96 16.41 -3.96 0.01
C THR A 96 16.54 -4.10 -1.51
N ILE A 97 15.40 -4.11 -2.22
CA ILE A 97 15.32 -4.11 -3.68
C ILE A 97 14.58 -2.86 -4.13
N VAL A 98 15.29 -1.95 -4.76
CA VAL A 98 14.77 -0.64 -5.16
C VAL A 98 14.25 -0.65 -6.58
N VAL A 99 13.01 -0.19 -6.76
CA VAL A 99 12.45 0.14 -8.08
C VAL A 99 12.46 1.66 -8.22
N PRO A 100 13.03 2.22 -9.30
CA PRO A 100 12.98 3.65 -9.54
C PRO A 100 11.53 4.17 -9.57
N GLU A 101 11.29 5.37 -9.06
CA GLU A 101 9.94 5.96 -8.93
C GLU A 101 9.19 6.03 -10.27
N ALA A 102 9.90 6.38 -11.34
CA ALA A 102 9.33 6.46 -12.67
C ALA A 102 8.84 5.09 -13.17
N ASP A 103 9.62 4.04 -12.90
CA ASP A 103 9.30 2.67 -13.31
C ASP A 103 8.16 2.11 -12.47
N LEU A 104 8.16 2.33 -11.15
CA LEU A 104 7.05 1.95 -10.28
C LEU A 104 5.76 2.66 -10.69
N ALA A 105 5.80 3.97 -10.95
CA ALA A 105 4.63 4.71 -11.41
C ALA A 105 4.12 4.18 -12.77
N ALA A 106 5.03 3.80 -13.68
CA ALA A 106 4.66 3.19 -14.95
C ALA A 106 4.03 1.81 -14.77
N TYR A 107 4.59 0.98 -13.90
CA TYR A 107 4.07 -0.34 -13.56
C TYR A 107 2.68 -0.26 -12.94
N LEU A 108 2.47 0.64 -11.97
CA LEU A 108 1.16 0.85 -11.35
C LEU A 108 0.11 1.31 -12.37
N ARG A 109 0.46 2.22 -13.29
CA ARG A 109 -0.45 2.63 -14.37
C ARG A 109 -0.87 1.47 -15.26
N ALA A 110 0.04 0.53 -15.55
CA ALA A 110 -0.28 -0.67 -16.32
C ALA A 110 -1.23 -1.60 -15.54
N ILE A 111 -1.03 -1.76 -14.22
CA ILE A 111 -1.92 -2.51 -13.35
C ILE A 111 -3.32 -1.89 -13.34
N PHE A 112 -3.43 -0.56 -13.15
CA PHE A 112 -4.72 0.13 -13.16
C PHE A 112 -5.45 -0.05 -14.50
N ALA A 113 -4.72 0.06 -15.62
CA ALA A 113 -5.27 -0.18 -16.94
C ALA A 113 -5.77 -1.61 -17.12
N GLY A 114 -5.00 -2.60 -16.64
CA GLY A 114 -5.38 -4.00 -16.68
C GLY A 114 -6.65 -4.30 -15.87
N PHE A 115 -6.76 -3.79 -14.65
CA PHE A 115 -7.95 -3.95 -13.84
C PHE A 115 -9.15 -3.18 -14.40
N TRP A 116 -8.92 -1.99 -14.95
CA TRP A 116 -9.98 -1.25 -15.63
C TRP A 116 -10.53 -2.03 -16.84
N ASN A 117 -9.66 -2.61 -17.66
CA ASN A 117 -10.04 -3.46 -18.79
C ASN A 117 -10.78 -4.73 -18.33
N SER A 118 -10.43 -5.25 -17.16
CA SER A 118 -11.09 -6.42 -16.56
C SER A 118 -12.46 -6.11 -15.94
N GLY A 119 -12.86 -4.84 -15.88
CA GLY A 119 -14.17 -4.42 -15.37
C GLY A 119 -14.16 -3.77 -13.99
N PHE A 120 -13.04 -3.76 -13.26
CA PHE A 120 -12.94 -3.05 -12.00
C PHE A 120 -12.93 -1.54 -12.24
N ARG A 121 -13.71 -0.81 -11.45
CA ARG A 121 -13.86 0.63 -11.57
C ARG A 121 -13.46 1.37 -10.30
N LYS A 122 -13.28 0.64 -9.22
CA LYS A 122 -12.95 1.14 -7.90
C LYS A 122 -11.72 0.40 -7.40
N MET A 123 -10.60 1.11 -7.27
CA MET A 123 -9.30 0.54 -6.90
C MET A 123 -8.83 1.21 -5.62
N ILE A 124 -8.49 0.42 -4.62
CA ILE A 124 -7.95 0.89 -3.34
C ILE A 124 -6.51 0.38 -3.23
N LEU A 125 -5.55 1.29 -3.31
CA LEU A 125 -4.16 0.99 -3.05
C LEU A 125 -3.96 1.02 -1.53
N LEU A 126 -3.78 -0.13 -0.91
CA LEU A 126 -3.45 -0.23 0.51
C LEU A 126 -1.94 -0.30 0.63
N ASN A 127 -1.35 0.81 1.08
CA ASN A 127 0.10 0.99 1.12
C ASN A 127 0.69 0.64 2.48
N GLY A 128 1.74 -0.18 2.46
CA GLY A 128 2.52 -0.58 3.63
C GLY A 128 3.86 0.11 3.79
N HIS A 129 4.32 0.84 2.77
CA HIS A 129 5.70 1.34 2.69
C HIS A 129 5.78 2.86 2.50
N GLY A 130 6.88 3.45 2.94
CA GLY A 130 7.18 4.90 2.85
C GLY A 130 7.38 5.45 1.44
N GLN A 131 6.62 4.96 0.46
CA GLN A 131 6.60 5.38 -0.95
C GLN A 131 5.34 6.19 -1.30
N ASP A 132 4.71 6.79 -0.33
CA ASP A 132 3.43 7.50 -0.47
C ASP A 132 3.47 8.68 -1.45
N TYR A 133 4.63 9.21 -1.79
CA TYR A 133 4.82 10.22 -2.84
C TYR A 133 4.67 9.66 -4.27
N VAL A 134 4.93 8.37 -4.51
CA VAL A 134 4.83 7.75 -5.84
C VAL A 134 3.39 7.38 -6.19
N LEU A 135 2.59 6.96 -5.21
CA LEU A 135 1.24 6.47 -5.46
C LEU A 135 0.31 7.56 -6.02
N PRO A 136 0.23 8.77 -5.43
CA PRO A 136 -0.54 9.87 -6.03
C PRO A 136 -0.04 10.22 -7.43
N LEU A 137 1.27 10.19 -7.67
CA LEU A 137 1.85 10.43 -8.98
C LEU A 137 1.30 9.44 -10.02
N ALA A 138 1.32 8.15 -9.71
CA ALA A 138 0.80 7.10 -10.61
C ALA A 138 -0.70 7.29 -10.90
N ILE A 139 -1.50 7.59 -9.87
CA ILE A 139 -2.94 7.85 -9.99
C ILE A 139 -3.21 9.06 -10.89
N HIS A 140 -2.53 10.18 -10.65
CA HIS A 140 -2.68 11.39 -11.45
C HIS A 140 -2.25 11.20 -12.90
N GLN A 141 -1.15 10.48 -13.13
CA GLN A 141 -0.69 10.16 -14.47
C GLN A 141 -1.67 9.25 -15.21
N PHE A 142 -2.23 8.23 -14.53
CA PHE A 142 -3.26 7.37 -15.09
C PHE A 142 -4.49 8.18 -15.50
N ALA A 143 -5.01 9.01 -14.60
CA ALA A 143 -6.19 9.82 -14.85
C ALA A 143 -5.99 10.79 -16.04
N LYS A 144 -4.82 11.44 -16.11
CA LYS A 144 -4.50 12.37 -17.21
C LYS A 144 -4.28 11.66 -18.55
N LYS A 145 -3.64 10.49 -18.51
CA LYS A 145 -3.31 9.75 -19.74
C LYS A 145 -4.54 9.11 -20.37
N TYR A 146 -5.36 8.46 -19.58
CA TYR A 146 -6.45 7.64 -20.10
C TYR A 146 -7.81 8.32 -20.05
N GLN A 147 -8.03 9.26 -19.12
CA GLN A 147 -9.28 10.01 -18.99
C GLN A 147 -10.54 9.13 -18.96
N VAL A 148 -10.43 7.97 -18.31
CA VAL A 148 -11.51 7.01 -18.17
C VAL A 148 -12.16 7.11 -16.80
N PRO A 149 -13.49 6.88 -16.68
CA PRO A 149 -14.16 6.93 -15.39
C PRO A 149 -13.66 5.83 -14.46
N SER A 150 -13.20 6.23 -13.29
CA SER A 150 -12.74 5.32 -12.22
C SER A 150 -12.71 6.04 -10.87
N ILE A 151 -12.71 5.29 -9.79
CA ILE A 151 -12.36 5.76 -8.45
C ILE A 151 -11.07 5.03 -8.07
N ILE A 152 -9.98 5.75 -7.89
CA ILE A 152 -8.70 5.19 -7.45
C ILE A 152 -8.24 5.99 -6.24
N VAL A 153 -8.03 5.32 -5.12
CA VAL A 153 -7.57 5.94 -3.88
C VAL A 153 -6.33 5.23 -3.35
N ALA A 154 -5.37 5.97 -2.83
CA ALA A 154 -4.25 5.45 -2.07
C ALA A 154 -4.52 5.68 -0.58
N VAL A 155 -4.29 4.65 0.21
CA VAL A 155 -4.50 4.64 1.66
C VAL A 155 -3.22 4.12 2.31
N ASN A 156 -2.56 4.97 3.07
CA ASN A 156 -1.44 4.58 3.93
C ASN A 156 -1.99 4.11 5.27
N TRP A 157 -1.65 2.89 5.69
CA TRP A 157 -2.23 2.30 6.89
C TRP A 157 -2.02 3.16 8.15
N TRP A 158 -0.88 3.80 8.26
CA TRP A 158 -0.52 4.63 9.41
C TRP A 158 -1.31 5.95 9.51
N PHE A 159 -1.79 6.50 8.39
CA PHE A 159 -2.65 7.70 8.41
C PHE A 159 -4.08 7.40 8.86
N ILE A 160 -4.50 6.13 8.82
CA ILE A 160 -5.81 5.72 9.31
C ILE A 160 -5.87 5.76 10.84
N ILE A 161 -4.75 5.42 11.50
CA ILE A 161 -4.71 5.06 12.92
C ILE A 161 -3.67 5.86 13.72
N PRO A 162 -3.54 7.17 13.54
CA PRO A 162 -2.48 7.94 14.21
C PRO A 162 -2.50 7.76 15.74
N GLU A 163 -3.66 7.62 16.37
CA GLU A 163 -3.81 7.41 17.81
C GLU A 163 -3.31 6.03 18.29
N HIS A 164 -3.26 5.04 17.41
CA HIS A 164 -2.83 3.68 17.73
C HIS A 164 -1.34 3.44 17.48
N ILE A 165 -0.63 4.39 16.88
CA ILE A 165 0.80 4.26 16.57
C ILE A 165 1.66 5.34 17.27
N ARG A 166 1.04 6.19 18.08
CA ARG A 166 1.74 7.21 18.85
C ARG A 166 2.57 6.60 19.96
N ASP A 167 3.64 7.29 20.31
CA ASP A 167 4.36 7.01 21.55
C ASP A 167 3.62 7.54 22.78
N LYS A 168 4.05 7.11 23.96
CA LYS A 168 3.46 7.50 25.25
C LYS A 168 3.59 9.00 25.54
N ALA A 169 4.63 9.65 25.05
CA ALA A 169 4.80 11.09 25.24
C ALA A 169 3.69 11.87 24.51
N HIS A 170 3.10 11.27 23.49
CA HIS A 170 2.00 11.84 22.70
C HIS A 170 0.65 11.11 22.92
N GLY A 171 0.55 10.36 24.03
CA GLY A 171 -0.71 9.70 24.45
C GLY A 171 -1.04 8.39 23.75
N GLY A 172 -0.08 7.75 23.11
CA GLY A 172 -0.23 6.45 22.47
C GLY A 172 0.24 5.25 23.30
N PRO A 173 0.20 4.05 22.74
CA PRO A 173 0.54 2.82 23.45
C PRO A 173 2.04 2.47 23.41
N PHE A 174 2.83 3.07 22.52
CA PHE A 174 4.22 2.70 22.28
C PHE A 174 5.20 3.51 23.13
N GLU A 175 6.38 2.95 23.41
CA GLU A 175 7.42 3.64 24.16
C GLU A 175 8.22 4.60 23.29
N THR A 176 8.33 4.28 21.98
CA THR A 176 9.15 5.02 21.00
C THR A 176 8.32 5.53 19.84
N PRO A 177 8.75 6.64 19.20
CA PRO A 177 8.11 7.10 17.99
C PRO A 177 8.20 6.08 16.86
N PHE A 178 7.17 6.04 16.03
CA PHE A 178 7.14 5.24 14.81
C PHE A 178 8.07 5.83 13.74
N VAL A 179 9.00 5.04 13.23
CA VAL A 179 9.89 5.41 12.14
C VAL A 179 10.08 4.27 11.14
N HIS A 180 10.92 3.24 11.46
CA HIS A 180 11.19 2.14 10.53
C HIS A 180 11.77 0.92 11.25
N GLY A 181 11.20 -0.27 11.00
CA GLY A 181 11.64 -1.52 11.61
C GLY A 181 11.69 -1.50 13.14
N ASP A 182 11.02 -0.55 13.73
CA ASP A 182 11.05 -0.16 15.14
C ASP A 182 10.05 -0.94 16.00
N GLU A 183 9.76 -0.41 17.19
CA GLU A 183 8.77 -0.97 18.10
C GLU A 183 7.39 -1.12 17.44
N VAL A 184 6.95 -0.13 16.67
CA VAL A 184 5.61 -0.10 16.07
C VAL A 184 5.50 -1.12 14.95
N GLU A 185 6.33 -1.02 13.92
CA GLU A 185 6.25 -1.94 12.77
C GLU A 185 6.47 -3.39 13.20
N THR A 186 7.49 -3.66 14.03
CA THR A 186 7.73 -5.00 14.53
C THR A 186 6.55 -5.53 15.34
N SER A 187 5.84 -4.69 16.11
CA SER A 187 4.63 -5.09 16.83
C SER A 187 3.49 -5.48 15.89
N PHE A 188 3.25 -4.69 14.82
CA PHE A 188 2.25 -5.02 13.81
C PHE A 188 2.60 -6.32 13.08
N SER A 189 3.86 -6.51 12.72
CA SER A 189 4.35 -7.73 12.08
C SER A 189 4.17 -8.97 12.97
N MET A 190 4.52 -8.87 14.26
CA MET A 190 4.27 -9.93 15.23
C MET A 190 2.79 -10.24 15.42
N ALA A 191 1.90 -9.26 15.25
CA ALA A 191 0.46 -9.49 15.33
C ALA A 191 -0.10 -10.19 14.09
N LEU A 192 0.47 -9.95 12.90
CA LEU A 192 -0.09 -10.38 11.62
C LEU A 192 0.62 -11.58 10.99
N PHE A 193 1.93 -11.73 11.21
CA PHE A 193 2.76 -12.80 10.64
C PHE A 193 3.97 -13.12 11.56
N PRO A 194 3.70 -13.56 12.80
CA PRO A 194 4.74 -13.82 13.81
C PRO A 194 5.78 -14.85 13.36
N GLU A 195 5.42 -15.75 12.44
CA GLU A 195 6.30 -16.77 11.91
C GLU A 195 7.50 -16.25 11.10
N MET A 196 7.45 -14.96 10.73
CA MET A 196 8.51 -14.29 9.93
C MET A 196 9.34 -13.32 10.76
N ILE A 197 9.12 -13.28 12.09
CA ILE A 197 9.82 -12.39 13.02
C ILE A 197 10.59 -13.22 14.04
N ASP A 198 11.86 -12.90 14.23
CA ASP A 198 12.69 -13.53 15.28
C ASP A 198 13.20 -12.49 16.28
N GLN A 199 12.44 -12.28 17.31
CA GLN A 199 12.68 -11.23 18.32
C GLN A 199 14.02 -11.38 19.07
N ARG A 200 14.68 -12.54 18.98
CA ARG A 200 16.02 -12.75 19.57
C ARG A 200 17.10 -11.89 18.93
N TYR A 201 16.85 -11.44 17.70
CA TYR A 201 17.77 -10.59 16.93
C TYR A 201 17.32 -9.13 16.87
N ALA A 202 16.25 -8.76 17.58
CA ALA A 202 15.81 -7.37 17.63
C ALA A 202 16.90 -6.45 18.18
N VAL A 203 17.02 -5.29 17.56
CA VAL A 203 18.04 -4.30 17.92
C VAL A 203 17.39 -2.96 18.25
N LYS A 204 18.16 -2.15 18.98
CA LYS A 204 17.87 -0.73 19.19
C LYS A 204 18.92 0.10 18.48
N THR A 205 18.49 1.12 17.76
CA THR A 205 19.37 2.08 17.10
C THR A 205 19.09 3.50 17.54
N THR A 206 20.04 4.39 17.31
CA THR A 206 19.88 5.83 17.52
C THR A 206 20.34 6.54 16.26
N PRO A 207 19.43 7.05 15.43
CA PRO A 207 19.77 7.69 14.18
C PRO A 207 20.57 8.99 14.41
N MET A 208 21.47 9.29 13.48
CA MET A 208 22.24 10.52 13.50
C MET A 208 21.31 11.73 13.32
N LYS A 209 21.49 12.76 14.11
CA LYS A 209 20.81 14.05 13.93
C LYS A 209 21.47 14.82 12.80
N ILE A 210 20.76 15.00 11.70
CA ILE A 210 21.26 15.68 10.49
C ILE A 210 20.68 17.07 10.28
N PHE A 211 19.69 17.47 11.05
CA PHE A 211 19.05 18.78 10.97
C PHE A 211 18.84 19.41 12.35
N PRO A 212 18.73 20.74 12.42
CA PRO A 212 18.36 21.45 13.64
C PRO A 212 16.98 20.97 14.16
N GLU A 213 16.85 20.90 15.47
CA GLU A 213 15.58 20.54 16.12
C GLU A 213 14.48 21.58 15.85
N GLY A 214 13.22 21.14 15.84
CA GLY A 214 12.04 22.00 15.74
C GLY A 214 11.61 22.36 14.32
N HIS A 215 12.31 21.90 13.29
CA HIS A 215 11.95 22.20 11.89
C HIS A 215 11.45 21.00 11.10
N ILE A 216 11.90 19.81 11.44
CA ILE A 216 11.65 18.58 10.66
C ILE A 216 11.01 17.53 11.56
N ASN A 217 9.94 16.95 11.07
CA ASN A 217 9.33 15.77 11.67
C ASN A 217 10.21 14.53 11.42
N LYS A 218 10.65 13.88 12.48
CA LYS A 218 11.47 12.66 12.41
C LYS A 218 10.66 11.38 12.51
N SER A 219 9.43 11.48 12.96
CA SER A 219 8.58 10.32 13.25
C SER A 219 7.73 9.88 12.07
N GLY A 220 8.03 10.32 10.90
CA GLY A 220 7.49 9.83 9.64
C GLY A 220 5.99 9.98 9.41
N SER A 221 5.09 9.86 10.35
CA SER A 221 3.69 9.78 9.97
C SER A 221 2.66 10.30 10.98
N ALA A 222 2.82 10.00 12.23
CA ALA A 222 1.76 10.30 13.21
C ALA A 222 1.74 11.76 13.69
N TYR A 223 2.79 12.53 13.44
CA TYR A 223 3.03 13.84 14.07
C TYR A 223 3.36 14.95 13.08
N HIS A 224 2.86 14.88 11.87
CA HIS A 224 3.02 15.94 10.85
C HIS A 224 2.63 17.33 11.35
N SER A 225 1.76 17.41 12.35
CA SER A 225 1.28 18.68 12.90
C SER A 225 2.33 19.42 13.75
N GLU A 226 3.39 18.76 14.19
CA GLU A 226 4.38 19.36 15.09
C GLU A 226 5.53 20.03 14.36
N SER A 227 5.79 19.64 13.12
CA SER A 227 6.86 20.23 12.32
C SER A 227 6.40 20.46 10.89
N PRO A 228 6.72 21.62 10.28
CA PRO A 228 6.21 21.97 8.95
C PRO A 228 6.86 21.20 7.81
N ILE A 229 7.95 20.49 8.07
CA ILE A 229 8.72 19.75 7.07
C ILE A 229 8.71 18.26 7.43
N ASP A 230 8.24 17.45 6.52
CA ASP A 230 8.31 16.00 6.62
C ASP A 230 9.68 15.49 6.15
N PHE A 231 10.36 14.72 7.00
CA PHE A 231 11.70 14.23 6.67
C PHE A 231 11.70 13.30 5.45
N TRP A 232 10.75 12.41 5.37
CA TRP A 232 10.71 11.38 4.33
C TRP A 232 10.27 11.92 2.98
N LEU A 233 9.34 12.88 2.99
CA LEU A 233 8.72 13.40 1.78
C LEU A 233 9.39 14.68 1.25
N GLN A 234 10.04 15.47 2.10
CA GLN A 234 10.44 16.84 1.76
C GLN A 234 11.93 17.12 1.95
N VAL A 235 12.69 16.19 2.52
CA VAL A 235 14.11 16.41 2.78
C VAL A 235 14.99 15.56 1.86
N GLY A 236 15.89 16.21 1.14
CA GLY A 236 16.98 15.57 0.42
C GLY A 236 18.29 15.82 1.14
N ALA A 237 18.71 14.93 2.03
CA ALA A 237 19.98 15.03 2.73
C ALA A 237 20.98 13.97 2.24
N SER A 238 22.27 14.21 2.47
CA SER A 238 23.32 13.29 2.08
C SER A 238 23.53 12.13 3.05
N ALA A 239 22.99 12.22 4.27
CA ALA A 239 23.05 11.13 5.24
C ALA A 239 22.02 10.04 4.86
N ILE A 240 22.46 8.80 4.88
CA ILE A 240 21.64 7.63 4.59
C ILE A 240 21.66 6.67 5.77
N GLU A 241 20.64 5.85 5.93
CA GLU A 241 20.48 4.94 7.07
C GLU A 241 21.57 3.88 7.12
N VAL A 242 22.07 3.42 6.00
CA VAL A 242 23.22 2.51 5.96
C VAL A 242 24.46 3.06 6.71
N VAL A 243 24.53 4.37 6.89
CA VAL A 243 25.62 5.04 7.66
C VAL A 243 25.19 5.33 9.09
N SER A 244 23.94 5.76 9.29
CA SER A 244 23.44 6.18 10.60
C SER A 244 22.82 5.04 11.42
N THR A 245 22.24 4.05 10.74
CA THR A 245 21.61 2.85 11.34
C THR A 245 21.95 1.63 10.49
N PRO A 246 23.18 1.14 10.52
CA PRO A 246 23.67 0.07 9.62
C PRO A 246 22.88 -1.25 9.77
N GLU A 247 22.20 -1.44 10.89
CA GLU A 247 21.31 -2.59 11.12
C GLU A 247 20.00 -2.52 10.32
N GLY A 248 19.63 -1.36 9.79
CA GLY A 248 18.40 -1.13 9.05
C GLY A 248 17.16 -0.87 9.93
N VAL A 249 17.34 -0.67 11.23
CA VAL A 249 16.28 -0.27 12.17
C VAL A 249 16.46 1.21 12.52
N VAL A 250 15.36 1.97 12.57
CA VAL A 250 15.37 3.36 13.05
C VAL A 250 14.44 3.45 14.26
N GLY A 251 14.93 3.12 15.43
CA GLY A 251 14.18 3.08 16.68
C GLY A 251 14.55 1.88 17.55
N ASP A 252 13.58 1.28 18.20
CA ASP A 252 13.81 0.22 19.18
C ASP A 252 12.90 -1.01 18.97
N ALA A 253 13.30 -1.93 18.10
CA ALA A 253 12.57 -3.16 17.85
C ALA A 253 12.50 -4.11 19.07
N THR A 254 13.36 -3.90 20.08
CA THR A 254 13.40 -4.77 21.28
C THR A 254 12.18 -4.60 22.18
N LEU A 255 11.43 -3.52 22.02
CA LEU A 255 10.23 -3.19 22.79
C LEU A 255 8.93 -3.67 22.13
N ALA A 256 9.03 -4.31 20.97
CA ALA A 256 7.87 -4.74 20.21
C ALA A 256 6.98 -5.72 21.00
N ASP A 257 5.67 -5.47 20.92
CA ASP A 257 4.63 -6.27 21.58
C ASP A 257 3.39 -6.31 20.68
N PRO A 258 2.99 -7.49 20.18
CA PRO A 258 1.84 -7.62 19.28
C PRO A 258 0.52 -7.15 19.90
N GLU A 259 0.39 -7.18 21.24
CA GLU A 259 -0.84 -6.75 21.90
C GLU A 259 -1.04 -5.22 21.80
N LYS A 260 0.04 -4.44 21.67
CA LYS A 260 -0.05 -3.01 21.41
C LYS A 260 -0.57 -2.70 19.99
N ALA A 261 -0.27 -3.56 19.01
CA ALA A 261 -0.64 -3.38 17.62
C ALA A 261 -2.05 -3.87 17.26
N ARG A 262 -2.59 -4.87 17.97
CA ARG A 262 -3.90 -5.46 17.65
C ARG A 262 -5.04 -4.45 17.51
N PRO A 263 -5.21 -3.47 18.43
CA PRO A 263 -6.26 -2.45 18.26
C PRO A 263 -6.11 -1.65 16.96
N GLY A 264 -4.88 -1.33 16.58
CA GLY A 264 -4.57 -0.66 15.32
C GLY A 264 -4.95 -1.51 14.09
N CYS A 265 -4.62 -2.82 14.11
CA CYS A 265 -5.02 -3.74 13.04
C CYS A 265 -6.55 -3.75 12.84
N TYR A 266 -7.31 -3.84 13.92
CA TYR A 266 -8.77 -3.78 13.85
C TYR A 266 -9.27 -2.45 13.30
N ALA A 267 -8.72 -1.34 13.77
CA ALA A 267 -9.14 0.00 13.32
C ALA A 267 -8.85 0.22 11.82
N ILE A 268 -7.74 -0.31 11.29
CA ILE A 268 -7.45 -0.27 9.84
C ILE A 268 -8.51 -1.06 9.08
N MET A 269 -8.81 -2.28 9.51
CA MET A 269 -9.79 -3.13 8.84
C MET A 269 -11.18 -2.51 8.87
N ASP A 270 -11.63 -2.01 10.01
CA ASP A 270 -12.93 -1.34 10.18
C ASP A 270 -13.05 -0.11 9.27
N TYR A 271 -11.98 0.69 9.17
CA TYR A 271 -11.98 1.87 8.31
C TYR A 271 -12.07 1.50 6.83
N VAL A 272 -11.26 0.55 6.36
CA VAL A 272 -11.24 0.18 4.94
C VAL A 272 -12.52 -0.58 4.56
N GLU A 273 -13.06 -1.42 5.44
CA GLU A 273 -14.39 -2.02 5.26
C GLU A 273 -15.46 -0.94 5.10
N LYS A 274 -15.47 0.03 6.00
CA LYS A 274 -16.39 1.17 5.93
C LYS A 274 -16.24 1.94 4.63
N LEU A 275 -15.01 2.23 4.21
CA LEU A 275 -14.72 2.93 2.96
C LEU A 275 -15.30 2.19 1.74
N ILE A 276 -15.10 0.87 1.66
CA ILE A 276 -15.64 0.03 0.59
C ILE A 276 -17.16 0.07 0.58
N ASN A 277 -17.78 -0.11 1.75
CA ASN A 277 -19.23 -0.13 1.89
C ASN A 277 -19.85 1.24 1.54
N ASP A 278 -19.23 2.34 1.95
CA ASP A 278 -19.68 3.70 1.62
C ASP A 278 -19.54 3.99 0.12
N ILE A 279 -18.44 3.57 -0.51
CA ILE A 279 -18.24 3.69 -1.97
C ILE A 279 -19.33 2.90 -2.71
N LEU A 280 -19.59 1.65 -2.33
CA LEU A 280 -20.60 0.81 -2.99
C LEU A 280 -22.03 1.29 -2.72
N LYS A 281 -22.30 1.86 -1.57
CA LYS A 281 -23.60 2.48 -1.25
C LYS A 281 -23.86 3.70 -2.13
N MET A 282 -22.85 4.53 -2.35
CA MET A 282 -22.94 5.72 -3.20
C MET A 282 -22.93 5.37 -4.68
N TYR A 283 -22.05 4.44 -5.06
CA TYR A 283 -21.84 3.98 -6.42
C TYR A 283 -21.85 2.45 -6.47
N PRO A 284 -23.03 1.80 -6.60
CA PRO A 284 -23.13 0.35 -6.72
C PRO A 284 -22.27 -0.20 -7.86
N ALA A 285 -22.06 -1.51 -7.90
CA ALA A 285 -21.26 -2.16 -8.92
C ALA A 285 -21.64 -1.69 -10.35
N GLY A 286 -20.65 -1.31 -11.12
CA GLY A 286 -20.81 -0.73 -12.46
C GLY A 286 -21.27 0.73 -12.50
N LYS A 287 -21.44 1.40 -11.36
CA LYS A 287 -21.77 2.83 -11.28
C LYS A 287 -20.57 3.65 -10.82
N LEU A 288 -20.47 4.87 -11.32
CA LEU A 288 -19.42 5.85 -11.02
C LEU A 288 -20.02 7.25 -10.92
N PRO A 289 -19.28 8.20 -10.33
CA PRO A 289 -19.69 9.61 -10.39
C PRO A 289 -19.92 10.03 -11.84
N PRO A 290 -21.04 10.68 -12.15
CA PRO A 290 -21.29 11.19 -13.49
C PRO A 290 -20.35 12.36 -13.76
N ILE A 291 -19.50 12.24 -14.77
CA ILE A 291 -18.52 13.28 -15.14
C ILE A 291 -19.26 14.61 -15.43
N GLU A 292 -20.39 14.54 -16.10
CA GLU A 292 -21.21 15.69 -16.47
C GLU A 292 -21.70 16.49 -15.26
N ALA A 293 -21.93 15.84 -14.12
CA ALA A 293 -22.38 16.51 -12.91
C ALA A 293 -21.26 17.28 -12.20
N THR A 294 -20.01 17.01 -12.52
CA THR A 294 -18.83 17.62 -11.89
C THR A 294 -18.13 18.66 -12.78
N THR A 295 -18.65 18.91 -13.98
CA THR A 295 -18.09 19.91 -14.91
C THR A 295 -19.15 20.93 -15.33
N MET A 296 -18.73 22.17 -15.47
CA MET A 296 -19.54 23.24 -16.08
C MET A 296 -19.37 23.32 -17.61
N ARG A 297 -18.57 22.44 -18.21
CA ARG A 297 -18.36 22.40 -19.65
C ARG A 297 -19.58 21.82 -20.36
N LYS A 298 -19.78 22.22 -21.58
CA LYS A 298 -20.81 21.63 -22.44
C LYS A 298 -20.53 20.17 -22.74
N ARG A 299 -21.56 19.42 -23.06
CA ARG A 299 -21.45 17.99 -23.40
C ARG A 299 -20.45 17.76 -24.53
N GLU A 300 -20.49 18.59 -25.56
CA GLU A 300 -19.64 18.49 -26.74
C GLU A 300 -18.14 18.65 -26.36
N ASP A 301 -17.86 19.52 -25.38
CA ASP A 301 -16.49 19.80 -24.92
C ASP A 301 -15.87 18.67 -24.12
N ILE A 302 -16.70 17.81 -23.54
CA ILE A 302 -16.24 16.73 -22.66
C ILE A 302 -16.48 15.33 -23.24
N GLU A 303 -17.03 15.23 -24.44
CA GLU A 303 -17.42 13.96 -25.04
C GLU A 303 -16.23 13.00 -25.17
N ALA A 304 -15.05 13.50 -25.54
CA ALA A 304 -13.83 12.72 -25.63
C ALA A 304 -13.39 12.16 -24.27
N VAL A 305 -13.58 12.93 -23.18
CA VAL A 305 -13.29 12.49 -21.81
C VAL A 305 -14.27 11.40 -21.37
N ILE A 306 -15.55 11.56 -21.67
CA ILE A 306 -16.60 10.60 -21.31
C ILE A 306 -16.42 9.28 -22.07
N LYS A 307 -16.08 9.33 -23.34
CA LYS A 307 -15.83 8.16 -24.17
C LYS A 307 -14.48 7.50 -23.89
N GLY A 308 -13.55 8.25 -23.30
CA GLY A 308 -12.18 7.81 -23.07
C GLY A 308 -11.31 7.81 -24.33
N PRO A 309 -10.04 7.40 -24.20
CA PRO A 309 -9.03 7.56 -25.24
C PRO A 309 -9.28 6.72 -26.49
N LEU A 310 -10.16 5.73 -26.41
CA LEU A 310 -10.53 4.84 -27.52
C LEU A 310 -11.91 5.18 -28.11
N ASN A 311 -12.38 6.39 -27.89
CA ASN A 311 -13.67 6.86 -28.41
C ASN A 311 -14.84 5.91 -28.09
N GLY A 312 -14.88 5.43 -26.86
CA GLY A 312 -15.87 4.47 -26.38
C GLY A 312 -15.48 3.00 -26.52
N GLY A 313 -14.24 2.70 -26.88
CA GLY A 313 -13.71 1.36 -26.86
C GLY A 313 -13.62 0.76 -25.44
N THR A 314 -13.53 -0.56 -25.37
CA THR A 314 -13.56 -1.31 -24.11
C THR A 314 -12.19 -1.46 -23.45
N HIS A 315 -11.11 -1.15 -24.16
CA HIS A 315 -9.74 -1.29 -23.69
C HIS A 315 -9.00 0.03 -23.77
N ILE A 316 -8.19 0.32 -22.78
CA ILE A 316 -7.38 1.54 -22.69
C ILE A 316 -5.91 1.33 -23.07
N TYR A 317 -5.52 0.13 -23.46
CA TYR A 317 -4.23 -0.10 -24.10
C TYR A 317 -4.27 0.53 -25.47
N THR A 318 -3.56 1.62 -25.64
CA THR A 318 -3.36 2.17 -26.99
C THR A 318 -2.21 1.44 -27.66
N LEU A 319 -2.14 1.54 -28.98
CA LEU A 319 -1.03 1.00 -29.76
C LEU A 319 0.33 1.61 -29.39
N ALA A 320 0.33 2.74 -28.73
CA ALA A 320 1.52 3.38 -28.17
C ALA A 320 1.85 2.79 -26.78
N TYR A 321 2.18 1.53 -26.73
CA TYR A 321 2.80 0.88 -25.59
C TYR A 321 4.31 1.18 -25.65
N PRO A 322 4.93 1.61 -24.63
CA PRO A 322 4.53 2.23 -23.38
C PRO A 322 5.01 3.67 -23.34
N THR A 323 4.22 4.64 -23.24
CA THR A 323 4.79 5.97 -22.96
C THR A 323 3.90 6.74 -22.03
#